data_db5770e3af8df2be9a1fe6860ec5e2cb
#
_entry.id   db5770e3af8df2be9a1fe6860ec5e2cb
#
_cell.length_a   1.000
_cell.length_b   1.000
_cell.length_c   1.000
_cell.angle_alpha   90.00
_cell.angle_beta   90.00
_cell.angle_gamma   90.00
#
_symmetry.space_group_name_H-M   'P 1'
#
loop_
_entity.id
_entity.type
_entity.pdbx_description
1 polymer ?
#
loop_
_entity_poly.entity_id
_entity_poly.type
_entity_poly.pdbx_seq_one_letter_code
_entity_poly.pdbx_strand_id
1 'polypeptide(L)'
;MRTQGGKNNTPYVQVGIVVSPEPLTIKLGDLQIGKDNLLVADYLLPDYVRKYTADGNLKATKSGSLGTTSATTVGSYGSHTHNVASITLDTDNTQSGDFTFSDGLATDDIVALISTLDEQTYIVLARVVSA
;
A
#
# COMPACT_ATOMS: atom_id res chain seq x y z
N MET A 1 13.25 0.26 44.28
CA MET A 1 12.97 0.81 43.78
C MET A 1 12.76 0.76 42.85
N ARG A 2 12.63 0.81 42.79
CA ARG A 2 12.50 1.04 41.92
C ARG A 2 12.71 1.98 41.70
N THR A 3 13.29 2.27 42.15
CA THR A 3 13.34 3.18 42.07
C THR A 3 13.17 3.95 41.54
N GLN A 4 13.20 4.30 41.69
CA GLN A 4 12.82 5.07 41.13
C GLN A 4 12.33 5.05 40.25
N GLY A 5 11.97 4.68 40.71
CA GLY A 5 10.89 4.55 40.00
C GLY A 5 10.96 4.76 38.59
N GLY A 6 9.88 4.93 37.95
CA GLY A 6 9.74 5.02 36.54
C GLY A 6 10.61 5.98 35.83
N LYS A 7 11.23 6.91 36.53
CA LYS A 7 12.08 7.86 35.87
C LYS A 7 13.23 7.27 35.14
N ASN A 8 13.70 6.13 35.60
CA ASN A 8 14.86 5.49 35.00
C ASN A 8 14.47 4.33 34.10
N ASN A 9 13.17 4.16 33.84
CA ASN A 9 12.72 3.12 32.98
C ASN A 9 13.02 3.48 31.53
N THR A 10 13.66 2.57 30.85
CA THR A 10 13.87 2.72 29.41
C THR A 10 12.61 2.28 28.68
N PRO A 11 12.10 3.05 27.73
CA PRO A 11 10.98 2.60 26.93
C PRO A 11 11.31 1.29 26.23
N TYR A 12 10.35 0.40 26.17
CA TYR A 12 10.49 -0.86 25.49
C TYR A 12 9.24 -1.14 24.68
N VAL A 13 9.39 -2.02 23.69
CA VAL A 13 8.30 -2.36 22.79
C VAL A 13 7.32 -3.25 23.52
N GLN A 14 6.06 -2.91 23.42
CA GLN A 14 4.95 -3.67 23.99
C GLN A 14 4.03 -4.10 22.87
N VAL A 15 3.21 -5.09 23.16
CA VAL A 15 2.28 -5.65 22.19
C VAL A 15 0.86 -5.36 22.66
N GLY A 16 0.08 -4.76 21.78
CA GLY A 16 -1.32 -4.44 22.06
C GLY A 16 -2.24 -5.00 20.99
N ILE A 17 -3.53 -4.87 21.24
CA ILE A 17 -4.57 -5.37 20.33
C ILE A 17 -5.48 -4.21 19.97
N VAL A 18 -5.80 -4.08 18.69
CA VAL A 18 -6.74 -3.05 18.23
C VAL A 18 -8.15 -3.46 18.65
N VAL A 19 -8.76 -2.61 19.48
CA VAL A 19 -10.14 -2.80 19.92
C VAL A 19 -11.10 -2.21 18.91
N SER A 20 -10.74 -1.05 18.35
CA SER A 20 -11.55 -0.35 17.37
C SER A 20 -10.63 0.41 16.41
N PRO A 21 -10.87 0.33 15.10
CA PRO A 21 -10.06 1.11 14.15
C PRO A 21 -10.51 2.56 14.02
N GLU A 22 -11.77 2.88 14.31
CA GLU A 22 -12.29 4.22 14.15
C GLU A 22 -13.36 4.52 15.21
N PRO A 23 -13.07 5.35 16.21
CA PRO A 23 -11.77 5.95 16.50
C PRO A 23 -10.78 4.89 16.97
N LEU A 24 -9.51 5.07 16.64
CA LEU A 24 -8.52 4.06 16.98
C LEU A 24 -8.38 3.91 18.49
N THR A 25 -8.55 2.69 18.96
CA THR A 25 -8.41 2.32 20.35
C THR A 25 -7.61 1.03 20.43
N ILE A 26 -6.59 1.03 21.27
CA ILE A 26 -5.71 -0.12 21.44
C ILE A 26 -5.71 -0.53 22.89
N LYS A 27 -5.82 -1.82 23.11
CA LYS A 27 -5.77 -2.40 24.47
C LYS A 27 -4.37 -2.94 24.71
N LEU A 28 -3.77 -2.45 25.77
CA LEU A 28 -2.43 -2.87 26.20
C LEU A 28 -2.57 -3.44 27.60
N GLY A 29 -2.64 -4.78 27.68
CA GLY A 29 -2.99 -5.41 28.94
C GLY A 29 -4.40 -5.01 29.35
N ASP A 30 -4.55 -4.41 30.51
CA ASP A 30 -5.84 -3.92 31.00
C ASP A 30 -6.09 -2.45 30.67
N LEU A 31 -5.12 -1.81 30.01
CA LEU A 31 -5.19 -0.38 29.69
C LEU A 31 -5.70 -0.20 28.27
N GLN A 32 -6.73 0.63 28.11
CA GLN A 32 -7.19 1.03 26.79
C GLN A 32 -6.67 2.43 26.48
N ILE A 33 -6.09 2.59 25.31
CA ILE A 33 -5.49 3.84 24.88
C ILE A 33 -6.25 4.34 23.66
N GLY A 34 -6.82 5.53 23.79
CA GLY A 34 -7.58 6.14 22.70
C GLY A 34 -6.69 6.98 21.80
N LYS A 35 -7.27 7.44 20.72
CA LYS A 35 -6.54 8.13 19.66
C LYS A 35 -5.78 9.38 20.12
N ASP A 36 -6.25 10.04 21.18
CA ASP A 36 -5.61 11.26 21.66
C ASP A 36 -4.25 11.00 22.29
N ASN A 37 -4.01 9.76 22.67
CA ASN A 37 -2.75 9.34 23.28
C ASN A 37 -1.98 8.36 22.38
N LEU A 38 -2.31 8.34 21.10
CA LEU A 38 -1.65 7.47 20.13
C LEU A 38 -1.07 8.30 19.00
N LEU A 39 0.17 8.00 18.66
CA LEU A 39 0.78 8.40 17.41
C LEU A 39 0.94 7.12 16.59
N VAL A 40 0.58 7.17 15.33
CA VAL A 40 0.52 5.97 14.50
C VAL A 40 1.44 6.16 13.31
N ALA A 41 2.24 5.15 13.02
CA ALA A 41 3.03 5.15 11.79
C ALA A 41 2.07 5.34 10.60
N ASP A 42 2.39 6.26 9.72
CA ASP A 42 1.47 6.68 8.67
C ASP A 42 1.06 5.55 7.74
N TYR A 43 1.94 4.59 7.50
CA TYR A 43 1.64 3.48 6.62
C TYR A 43 0.62 2.49 7.21
N LEU A 44 0.25 2.67 8.48
CA LEU A 44 -0.79 1.85 9.13
C LEU A 44 -2.16 2.49 9.04
N LEU A 45 -2.25 3.72 8.55
CA LEU A 45 -3.52 4.41 8.40
C LEU A 45 -4.16 4.05 7.05
N PRO A 46 -5.50 4.07 6.98
CA PRO A 46 -6.15 3.82 5.69
C PRO A 46 -5.82 4.93 4.70
N ASP A 47 -5.83 4.58 3.44
CA ASP A 47 -5.58 5.52 2.33
C ASP A 47 -4.17 6.13 2.37
N TYR A 48 -3.21 5.41 2.92
CA TYR A 48 -1.82 5.83 2.89
C TYR A 48 -1.29 5.78 1.46
N VAL A 49 -0.70 6.89 1.01
CA VAL A 49 -0.24 7.05 -0.36
C VAL A 49 1.28 7.16 -0.42
N ARG A 50 1.88 6.39 -1.32
CA ARG A 50 3.30 6.52 -1.66
C ARG A 50 3.43 6.77 -3.15
N LYS A 51 4.28 7.70 -3.51
CA LYS A 51 4.59 7.93 -4.91
C LYS A 51 5.62 6.91 -5.38
N TYR A 52 5.50 6.51 -6.63
CA TYR A 52 6.45 5.58 -7.21
C TYR A 52 6.81 5.99 -8.62
N THR A 53 7.99 5.57 -9.05
CA THR A 53 8.44 5.64 -10.42
C THR A 53 9.00 4.28 -10.79
N ALA A 54 8.54 3.75 -11.91
CA ALA A 54 9.03 2.48 -12.41
C ALA A 54 9.48 2.66 -13.85
N ASP A 55 10.72 2.31 -14.12
CA ASP A 55 11.27 2.36 -15.45
C ASP A 55 11.41 0.96 -15.98
N GLY A 56 11.10 0.78 -17.27
CA GLY A 56 11.21 -0.52 -17.87
C GLY A 56 10.93 -0.49 -19.35
N ASN A 57 10.95 -1.66 -19.94
CA ASN A 57 10.61 -1.84 -21.34
C ASN A 57 9.29 -2.59 -21.42
N LEU A 58 8.33 -1.99 -22.09
CA LEU A 58 7.06 -2.63 -22.36
C LEU A 58 7.15 -3.35 -23.69
N LYS A 59 6.98 -4.65 -23.66
CA LYS A 59 7.05 -5.47 -24.85
C LYS A 59 5.81 -6.34 -24.92
N ALA A 60 5.06 -6.20 -25.98
CA ALA A 60 3.86 -6.96 -26.20
C ALA A 60 3.71 -7.29 -27.68
N THR A 61 3.32 -8.51 -27.97
CA THR A 61 3.06 -8.95 -29.32
C THR A 61 1.72 -9.64 -29.38
N LYS A 62 0.88 -9.23 -30.30
CA LYS A 62 -0.36 -9.88 -30.59
C LYS A 62 -0.27 -10.47 -32.00
N SER A 63 -0.54 -11.74 -32.14
CA SER A 63 -0.52 -12.40 -33.44
C SER A 63 -1.89 -13.05 -33.70
N GLY A 64 -2.09 -13.42 -34.96
CA GLY A 64 -3.35 -14.00 -35.41
C GLY A 64 -4.14 -12.96 -36.18
N SER A 65 -5.44 -13.19 -36.31
CA SER A 65 -6.29 -12.26 -37.04
C SER A 65 -6.61 -11.06 -36.17
N LEU A 66 -6.03 -9.92 -36.48
CA LEU A 66 -6.23 -8.68 -35.74
C LEU A 66 -7.19 -7.73 -36.44
N GLY A 67 -7.68 -8.13 -37.63
CA GLY A 67 -8.55 -7.28 -38.41
C GLY A 67 -8.04 -7.14 -39.83
N THR A 68 -8.78 -6.41 -40.60
CA THR A 68 -8.43 -6.13 -41.99
C THR A 68 -8.52 -4.64 -42.25
N THR A 69 -7.77 -4.17 -43.23
CA THR A 69 -7.94 -2.82 -43.72
C THR A 69 -9.23 -2.69 -44.53
N SER A 70 -9.74 -1.47 -44.63
CA SER A 70 -10.93 -1.23 -45.45
C SER A 70 -10.63 -1.51 -46.92
N ALA A 71 -11.59 -2.11 -47.61
CA ALA A 71 -11.49 -2.33 -49.05
C ALA A 71 -11.57 -0.98 -49.75
N THR A 72 -10.73 -0.78 -50.77
CA THR A 72 -10.69 0.42 -51.54
C THR A 72 -10.58 0.05 -53.00
N THR A 73 -11.37 0.69 -53.85
CA THR A 73 -11.26 0.54 -55.28
C THR A 73 -10.39 1.61 -55.84
N VAL A 74 -9.35 1.24 -56.57
CA VAL A 74 -8.42 2.16 -57.18
C VAL A 74 -8.42 1.94 -58.69
N GLY A 75 -9.04 2.84 -59.44
CA GLY A 75 -9.13 2.71 -60.88
C GLY A 75 -9.79 1.42 -61.29
N SER A 76 -9.18 0.70 -62.22
CA SER A 76 -9.71 -0.56 -62.77
C SER A 76 -9.22 -1.80 -62.03
N TYR A 77 -8.50 -1.65 -60.92
CA TYR A 77 -7.87 -2.76 -60.24
C TYR A 77 -8.77 -3.44 -59.23
N GLY A 78 -9.94 -2.90 -58.98
CA GLY A 78 -10.83 -3.45 -57.99
C GLY A 78 -10.42 -3.16 -56.57
N SER A 79 -11.22 -3.58 -55.62
CA SER A 79 -10.96 -3.35 -54.22
C SER A 79 -10.27 -4.59 -53.61
N HIS A 80 -9.46 -4.34 -52.61
CA HIS A 80 -8.78 -5.39 -51.87
C HIS A 80 -8.55 -4.94 -50.45
N THR A 81 -8.29 -5.91 -49.59
CA THR A 81 -8.04 -5.66 -48.17
C THR A 81 -6.72 -6.32 -47.76
N HIS A 82 -6.16 -5.84 -46.65
CA HIS A 82 -4.97 -6.39 -46.08
C HIS A 82 -5.26 -6.88 -44.67
N ASN A 83 -4.78 -8.07 -44.36
CA ASN A 83 -4.85 -8.58 -42.99
C ASN A 83 -3.71 -8.02 -42.17
N VAL A 84 -4.00 -7.67 -40.92
CA VAL A 84 -2.96 -7.38 -39.95
C VAL A 84 -2.68 -8.66 -39.19
N ALA A 85 -1.54 -9.27 -39.50
CA ALA A 85 -1.21 -10.59 -38.94
C ALA A 85 -0.63 -10.51 -37.54
N SER A 86 0.06 -9.43 -37.22
CA SER A 86 0.65 -9.24 -35.91
C SER A 86 0.92 -7.79 -35.64
N ILE A 87 0.90 -7.43 -34.37
CA ILE A 87 1.30 -6.13 -33.88
C ILE A 87 2.28 -6.35 -32.75
N THR A 88 3.44 -5.70 -32.83
CA THR A 88 4.44 -5.76 -31.77
C THR A 88 4.65 -4.37 -31.22
N LEU A 89 4.60 -4.28 -29.90
CA LEU A 89 4.96 -3.07 -29.17
C LEU A 89 6.21 -3.35 -28.37
N ASP A 90 7.23 -2.53 -28.57
CA ASP A 90 8.51 -2.69 -27.89
C ASP A 90 9.02 -1.27 -27.66
N THR A 91 8.80 -0.76 -26.45
CA THR A 91 9.13 0.60 -26.12
C THR A 91 9.61 0.72 -24.69
N ASP A 92 10.60 1.57 -24.50
CA ASP A 92 10.99 1.95 -23.15
C ASP A 92 9.90 2.82 -22.55
N ASN A 93 9.65 2.58 -21.29
CA ASN A 93 8.51 3.17 -20.62
C ASN A 93 8.86 3.55 -19.21
N THR A 94 8.45 4.76 -18.81
CA THR A 94 8.53 5.22 -17.44
C THR A 94 7.12 5.45 -16.94
N GLN A 95 6.79 4.78 -15.85
CA GLN A 95 5.50 4.96 -15.20
C GLN A 95 5.71 5.60 -13.84
N SER A 96 4.83 6.53 -13.51
CA SER A 96 4.83 7.13 -12.18
C SER A 96 3.39 7.29 -11.73
N GLY A 97 3.21 7.32 -10.44
CA GLY A 97 1.88 7.45 -9.89
C GLY A 97 1.89 7.27 -8.40
N ASP A 98 0.75 6.92 -7.88
CA ASP A 98 0.55 6.73 -6.46
C ASP A 98 0.14 5.29 -6.18
N PHE A 99 0.80 4.69 -5.18
CA PHE A 99 0.30 3.49 -4.53
C PHE A 99 -0.53 3.92 -3.34
N THR A 100 -1.74 3.44 -3.25
CA THR A 100 -2.61 3.74 -2.12
C THR A 100 -2.90 2.44 -1.37
N PHE A 101 -2.53 2.41 -0.10
CA PHE A 101 -2.91 1.31 0.78
C PHE A 101 -4.29 1.64 1.33
N SER A 102 -5.30 0.97 0.82
CA SER A 102 -6.69 1.33 1.10
C SER A 102 -7.18 0.89 2.46
N ASP A 103 -6.58 -0.14 3.04
CA ASP A 103 -6.97 -0.61 4.36
C ASP A 103 -5.96 -0.16 5.40
N GLY A 104 -6.45 0.06 6.61
CA GLY A 104 -5.61 0.39 7.75
C GLY A 104 -5.67 -0.73 8.78
N LEU A 105 -5.52 -0.36 10.03
CA LEU A 105 -5.66 -1.31 11.12
C LEU A 105 -7.11 -1.76 11.25
N ALA A 106 -7.30 -3.01 11.62
CA ALA A 106 -8.61 -3.60 11.82
C ALA A 106 -8.74 -4.11 13.25
N THR A 107 -9.97 -4.32 13.68
CA THR A 107 -10.23 -4.91 14.99
C THR A 107 -9.52 -6.26 15.12
N ASP A 108 -8.93 -6.49 16.28
CA ASP A 108 -8.16 -7.69 16.63
C ASP A 108 -6.76 -7.75 16.00
N ASP A 109 -6.36 -6.75 15.24
CA ASP A 109 -4.96 -6.67 14.79
C ASP A 109 -4.04 -6.53 16.00
N ILE A 110 -2.89 -7.18 15.92
CA ILE A 110 -1.86 -7.10 16.95
C ILE A 110 -0.83 -6.08 16.50
N VAL A 111 -0.50 -5.16 17.37
CA VAL A 111 0.41 -4.07 17.05
C VAL A 111 1.52 -3.98 18.07
N ALA A 112 2.67 -3.48 17.61
CA ALA A 112 3.80 -3.17 18.46
C ALA A 112 3.78 -1.69 18.78
N LEU A 113 3.92 -1.36 20.07
CA LEU A 113 3.91 0.02 20.53
C LEU A 113 5.11 0.30 21.40
N ILE A 114 5.45 1.57 21.49
CA ILE A 114 6.43 2.05 22.45
C ILE A 114 5.89 3.31 23.11
N SER A 115 6.10 3.44 24.41
CA SER A 115 5.69 4.65 25.11
C SER A 115 6.68 5.78 24.88
N THR A 116 6.19 7.00 24.90
CA THR A 116 7.06 8.18 24.89
C THR A 116 7.65 8.40 26.28
N LEU A 117 8.53 9.38 26.37
CA LEU A 117 9.20 9.65 27.64
C LEU A 117 8.24 10.12 28.73
N ASP A 118 7.11 10.71 28.36
CA ASP A 118 6.10 11.12 29.34
C ASP A 118 5.20 9.97 29.77
N GLU A 119 5.32 8.82 29.12
CA GLU A 119 4.56 7.60 29.40
C GLU A 119 3.04 7.77 29.24
N GLN A 120 2.62 8.87 28.62
CA GLN A 120 1.19 9.12 28.39
C GLN A 120 0.79 8.93 26.94
N THR A 121 1.77 9.01 26.05
CA THR A 121 1.53 8.84 24.62
C THR A 121 2.28 7.60 24.16
N TYR A 122 1.65 6.86 23.27
CA TYR A 122 2.23 5.64 22.71
C TYR A 122 2.35 5.80 21.21
N ILE A 123 3.41 5.24 20.67
CA ILE A 123 3.65 5.23 19.23
C ILE A 123 3.40 3.84 18.73
N VAL A 124 2.48 3.71 17.78
CA VAL A 124 2.21 2.43 17.13
C VAL A 124 3.18 2.27 15.99
N LEU A 125 4.09 1.32 16.12
CA LEU A 125 5.21 1.15 15.20
C LEU A 125 4.88 0.25 14.03
N ALA A 126 4.10 -0.82 14.26
CA ALA A 126 3.87 -1.82 13.25
C ALA A 126 2.71 -2.72 13.64
N ARG A 127 2.09 -3.32 12.64
CA ARG A 127 1.21 -4.47 12.84
C ARG A 127 2.08 -5.72 12.78
N VAL A 128 1.88 -6.63 13.71
CA VAL A 128 2.67 -7.84 13.80
C VAL A 128 1.75 -9.05 13.68
N VAL A 129 2.29 -10.13 13.15
CA VAL A 129 1.53 -11.35 12.93
C VAL A 129 2.35 -12.53 13.40
N SER A 130 1.67 -13.64 13.64
CA SER A 130 2.35 -14.90 13.97
C SER A 130 3.15 -15.38 12.77
N ALA A 131 4.32 -15.88 13.05
CA ALA A 131 5.18 -16.44 12.03
C ALA A 131 4.65 -17.78 11.50
#